data_370d0f3f408deca5fbe4dd08c805b53a
#
_entry.id   370d0f3f408deca5fbe4dd08c805b53a
#
_cell.length_a   1.000
_cell.length_b   1.000
_cell.length_c   1.000
_cell.angle_alpha   90.00
_cell.angle_beta   90.00
_cell.angle_gamma   90.00
#
_symmetry.space_group_name_H-M   'P 1'
#
loop_
_entity.id
_entity.type
_entity.pdbx_description
1 polymer ?
#
loop_
_entity_poly.entity_id
_entity_poly.type
_entity_poly.pdbx_seq_one_letter_code
_entity_poly.pdbx_strand_id
1 'polypeptide(L)'
;TLLSPAISATGGAIAVAIGEPLQWERLYSTWVGWWLCDGSGTLYLAPALLLWLGLEKGEHADDDARPVPALDRQYLLIWGALAVMSVVLFLSPPLHGSHMRQAFPFLLVVPLSWVALRMSLRWAYTLVSLVAVTAAAGTVAGVGPFQDPSLANPLQMVGLLVVVLALVGYAFILKTPL
;
A
#
# COMPACT_ATOMS: atom_id res chain seq x y z
N THR A 1 13.62 -8.66 6.39
CA THR A 1 13.08 -7.80 5.31
C THR A 1 12.92 -6.33 5.70
N LEU A 2 12.63 -5.98 6.96
CA LEU A 2 12.49 -4.59 7.41
C LEU A 2 13.84 -3.85 7.65
N LEU A 3 14.94 -4.58 7.68
CA LEU A 3 16.29 -3.99 7.86
C LEU A 3 16.78 -3.26 6.59
N SER A 4 16.48 -3.78 5.41
CA SER A 4 16.90 -3.15 4.15
C SER A 4 16.31 -1.74 3.97
N PRO A 5 15.00 -1.51 4.18
CA PRO A 5 14.42 -0.17 4.19
C PRO A 5 15.01 0.75 5.25
N ALA A 6 15.38 0.22 6.44
CA ALA A 6 16.00 1.04 7.48
C ALA A 6 17.40 1.55 7.09
N ILE A 7 18.18 0.71 6.41
CA ILE A 7 19.49 1.10 5.88
C ILE A 7 19.34 2.20 4.82
N SER A 8 18.40 2.01 3.87
CA SER A 8 18.10 2.98 2.82
C SER A 8 17.64 4.32 3.42
N ALA A 9 16.68 4.29 4.35
CA ALA A 9 16.18 5.47 5.04
C ALA A 9 17.29 6.22 5.81
N THR A 10 18.22 5.47 6.44
CA THR A 10 19.34 6.08 7.16
C THR A 10 20.31 6.77 6.20
N GLY A 11 20.64 6.13 5.07
CA GLY A 11 21.47 6.75 4.04
C GLY A 11 20.85 8.03 3.47
N GLY A 12 19.55 8.00 3.17
CA GLY A 12 18.81 9.17 2.69
C GLY A 12 18.74 10.31 3.71
N ALA A 13 18.47 9.99 4.98
CA ALA A 13 18.43 10.98 6.05
C ALA A 13 19.81 11.64 6.26
N ILE A 14 20.90 10.87 6.19
CA ILE A 14 22.28 11.41 6.27
C ILE A 14 22.55 12.34 5.08
N ALA A 15 22.14 11.95 3.87
CA ALA A 15 22.34 12.79 2.67
C ALA A 15 21.64 14.14 2.80
N VAL A 16 20.41 14.17 3.34
CA VAL A 16 19.67 15.41 3.60
C VAL A 16 20.36 16.23 4.71
N ALA A 17 20.87 15.59 5.77
CA ALA A 17 21.54 16.26 6.86
C ALA A 17 22.84 16.97 6.45
N ILE A 18 23.54 16.48 5.41
CA ILE A 18 24.76 17.10 4.89
C ILE A 18 24.44 18.37 4.09
N GLY A 19 23.27 18.43 3.46
CA GLY A 19 22.88 19.54 2.57
C GLY A 19 22.17 20.72 3.25
N GLU A 20 21.61 20.52 4.46
CA GLU A 20 20.80 21.53 5.16
C GLU A 20 21.16 21.63 6.66
N PRO A 21 20.92 22.78 7.33
CA PRO A 21 21.10 22.90 8.77
C PRO A 21 20.27 21.85 9.51
N LEU A 22 20.90 21.14 10.43
CA LEU A 22 20.38 20.00 11.15
C LEU A 22 19.15 20.37 12.00
N GLN A 23 17.98 19.94 11.57
CA GLN A 23 16.73 20.03 12.33
C GLN A 23 16.26 18.60 12.65
N TRP A 24 16.40 18.18 13.89
CA TRP A 24 16.11 16.79 14.31
C TRP A 24 14.71 16.32 14.00
N GLU A 25 13.69 17.19 14.14
CA GLU A 25 12.30 16.86 13.84
C GLU A 25 12.10 16.56 12.34
N ARG A 26 12.75 17.36 11.49
CA ARG A 26 12.69 17.18 10.04
C ARG A 26 13.43 15.90 9.61
N LEU A 27 14.59 15.65 10.22
CA LEU A 27 15.37 14.45 9.94
C LEU A 27 14.61 13.18 10.32
N TYR A 28 13.98 13.16 11.51
CA TYR A 28 13.17 12.05 11.97
C TYR A 28 11.96 11.81 11.02
N SER A 29 11.22 12.86 10.68
CA SER A 29 10.06 12.74 9.78
C SER A 29 10.46 12.26 8.37
N THR A 30 11.60 12.70 7.87
CA THR A 30 12.17 12.26 6.60
C THR A 30 12.56 10.77 6.68
N TRP A 31 13.26 10.36 7.73
CA TRP A 31 13.67 8.99 7.96
C TRP A 31 12.46 8.03 8.02
N VAL A 32 11.46 8.39 8.83
CA VAL A 32 10.22 7.58 8.95
C VAL A 32 9.49 7.51 7.61
N GLY A 33 9.39 8.63 6.88
CA GLY A 33 8.75 8.67 5.56
C GLY A 33 9.44 7.72 4.57
N TRP A 34 10.76 7.76 4.48
CA TRP A 34 11.53 6.88 3.59
C TRP A 34 11.42 5.42 4.00
N TRP A 35 11.54 5.13 5.31
CA TRP A 35 11.40 3.77 5.82
C TRP A 35 10.02 3.16 5.51
N LEU A 36 8.95 3.93 5.68
CA LEU A 36 7.60 3.50 5.36
C LEU A 36 7.41 3.30 3.85
N CYS A 37 7.93 4.19 3.01
CA CYS A 37 7.83 4.07 1.55
C CYS A 37 8.58 2.84 1.04
N ASP A 38 9.84 2.65 1.43
CA ASP A 38 10.66 1.50 1.00
C ASP A 38 10.10 0.19 1.57
N GLY A 39 9.70 0.19 2.86
CA GLY A 39 9.09 -0.95 3.51
C GLY A 39 7.78 -1.35 2.87
N SER A 40 6.95 -0.38 2.53
CA SER A 40 5.68 -0.63 1.83
C SER A 40 5.91 -1.24 0.45
N GLY A 41 6.87 -0.71 -0.34
CA GLY A 41 7.22 -1.27 -1.65
C GLY A 41 7.63 -2.74 -1.58
N THR A 42 8.42 -3.12 -0.57
CA THR A 42 8.82 -4.53 -0.36
C THR A 42 7.67 -5.41 0.12
N LEU A 43 6.69 -4.85 0.83
CA LEU A 43 5.58 -5.62 1.39
C LEU A 43 4.46 -5.94 0.39
N TYR A 44 4.25 -5.11 -0.62
CA TYR A 44 3.15 -5.33 -1.58
C TYR A 44 3.60 -5.41 -3.03
N LEU A 45 4.52 -4.54 -3.48
CA LEU A 45 4.93 -4.50 -4.89
C LEU A 45 5.82 -5.68 -5.25
N ALA A 46 6.78 -6.02 -4.38
CA ALA A 46 7.67 -7.15 -4.63
C ALA A 46 6.89 -8.48 -4.70
N PRO A 47 6.01 -8.85 -3.74
CA PRO A 47 5.17 -10.04 -3.88
C PRO A 47 4.30 -10.02 -5.12
N ALA A 48 3.68 -8.89 -5.46
CA ALA A 48 2.88 -8.77 -6.68
C ALA A 48 3.71 -9.13 -7.93
N LEU A 49 4.91 -8.54 -8.06
CA LEU A 49 5.80 -8.80 -9.19
C LEU A 49 6.29 -10.25 -9.23
N LEU A 50 6.68 -10.81 -8.07
CA LEU A 50 7.15 -12.21 -7.99
C LEU A 50 6.07 -13.20 -8.42
N LEU A 51 4.82 -12.99 -7.98
CA LEU A 51 3.67 -13.81 -8.36
C LEU A 51 3.36 -13.70 -9.87
N TRP A 52 3.44 -12.51 -10.46
CA TRP A 52 3.22 -12.32 -11.89
C TRP A 52 4.35 -12.87 -12.75
N LEU A 53 5.59 -12.80 -12.28
CA LEU A 53 6.75 -13.33 -13.00
C LEU A 53 6.94 -14.84 -12.79
N GLY A 54 6.14 -15.48 -11.93
CA GLY A 54 6.26 -16.91 -11.63
C GLY A 54 7.58 -17.28 -10.96
N LEU A 55 8.21 -16.32 -10.26
CA LEU A 55 9.51 -16.52 -9.60
C LEU A 55 9.37 -17.12 -8.19
N GLU A 56 8.16 -17.19 -7.64
CA GLU A 56 7.91 -17.90 -6.39
C GLU A 56 7.98 -19.42 -6.63
N LYS A 57 9.06 -20.03 -6.12
CA LYS A 57 9.23 -21.48 -6.02
C LYS A 57 8.86 -21.87 -4.59
N GLY A 58 7.61 -22.29 -4.33
CA GLY A 58 7.18 -22.70 -3.02
C GLY A 58 5.74 -23.17 -2.96
N GLU A 59 5.27 -23.57 -1.78
CA GLU A 59 3.91 -24.08 -1.52
C GLU A 59 2.79 -23.17 -2.04
N HIS A 60 3.06 -21.87 -2.22
CA HIS A 60 2.11 -20.89 -2.75
C HIS A 60 1.99 -20.93 -4.29
N ALA A 61 2.93 -21.57 -5.01
CA ALA A 61 2.81 -21.76 -6.44
C ALA A 61 1.65 -22.73 -6.79
N ASP A 62 1.33 -23.65 -5.89
CA ASP A 62 0.19 -24.57 -6.04
C ASP A 62 -1.16 -23.88 -5.80
N ASP A 63 -1.20 -22.84 -4.97
CA ASP A 63 -2.43 -22.06 -4.74
C ASP A 63 -2.80 -21.20 -5.97
N ASP A 64 -1.80 -20.72 -6.70
CA ASP A 64 -1.99 -20.03 -7.98
C ASP A 64 -2.23 -21.01 -9.15
N ALA A 65 -1.76 -22.27 -9.03
CA ALA A 65 -2.01 -23.34 -9.98
C ALA A 65 -3.39 -24.00 -9.80
N ARG A 66 -4.06 -23.79 -8.65
CA ARG A 66 -5.49 -24.13 -8.56
C ARG A 66 -6.21 -23.40 -9.69
N PRO A 67 -7.03 -24.10 -10.50
CA PRO A 67 -7.82 -23.42 -11.50
C PRO A 67 -8.57 -22.30 -10.75
N VAL A 68 -8.24 -21.06 -11.07
CA VAL A 68 -8.97 -19.88 -10.59
C VAL A 68 -10.42 -20.29 -10.75
N PRO A 69 -11.21 -20.45 -9.65
CA PRO A 69 -12.60 -20.83 -9.76
C PRO A 69 -13.16 -19.87 -10.81
N ALA A 70 -13.63 -20.44 -11.92
CA ALA A 70 -13.84 -19.79 -13.22
C ALA A 70 -14.23 -18.36 -12.96
N LEU A 71 -13.38 -17.41 -13.29
CA LEU A 71 -13.32 -16.02 -12.77
C LEU A 71 -14.74 -15.51 -12.65
N ASP A 72 -15.36 -15.76 -11.51
CA ASP A 72 -16.79 -15.58 -11.35
C ASP A 72 -17.01 -14.09 -11.62
N ARG A 73 -17.82 -13.78 -12.59
CA ARG A 73 -18.06 -12.41 -13.05
C ARG A 73 -18.26 -11.44 -11.86
N GLN A 74 -18.80 -11.97 -10.76
CA GLN A 74 -19.00 -11.23 -9.52
C GLN A 74 -17.67 -10.79 -8.87
N TYR A 75 -16.65 -11.66 -8.82
CA TYR A 75 -15.34 -11.30 -8.26
C TYR A 75 -14.61 -10.27 -9.09
N LEU A 76 -14.67 -10.39 -10.43
CA LEU A 76 -14.13 -9.38 -11.34
C LEU A 76 -14.82 -8.03 -11.18
N LEU A 77 -16.14 -8.03 -11.05
CA LEU A 77 -16.89 -6.79 -10.83
C LEU A 77 -16.54 -6.13 -9.52
N ILE A 78 -16.41 -6.90 -8.43
CA ILE A 78 -16.02 -6.37 -7.11
C ILE A 78 -14.58 -5.83 -7.16
N TRP A 79 -13.65 -6.60 -7.76
CA TRP A 79 -12.27 -6.16 -7.92
C TRP A 79 -12.18 -4.87 -8.76
N GLY A 80 -12.86 -4.84 -9.89
CA GLY A 80 -12.92 -3.67 -10.76
C GLY A 80 -13.56 -2.45 -10.09
N ALA A 81 -14.64 -2.65 -9.33
CA ALA A 81 -15.29 -1.59 -8.57
C ALA A 81 -14.37 -1.01 -7.49
N LEU A 82 -13.62 -1.86 -6.77
CA LEU A 82 -12.64 -1.41 -5.78
C LEU A 82 -11.47 -0.68 -6.42
N ALA A 83 -11.00 -1.15 -7.58
CA ALA A 83 -9.96 -0.49 -8.34
C ALA A 83 -10.39 0.92 -8.78
N VAL A 84 -11.58 1.03 -9.37
CA VAL A 84 -12.15 2.33 -9.80
C VAL A 84 -12.39 3.24 -8.60
N MET A 85 -12.96 2.71 -7.52
CA MET A 85 -13.19 3.47 -6.29
C MET A 85 -11.88 4.02 -5.72
N SER A 86 -10.81 3.22 -5.73
CA SER A 86 -9.48 3.66 -5.26
C SER A 86 -8.94 4.80 -6.14
N VAL A 87 -9.01 4.65 -7.46
CA VAL A 87 -8.58 5.69 -8.41
C VAL A 87 -9.37 6.99 -8.17
N VAL A 88 -10.70 6.89 -8.07
CA VAL A 88 -11.56 8.06 -7.82
C VAL A 88 -11.23 8.69 -6.47
N LEU A 89 -11.10 7.89 -5.40
CA LEU A 89 -10.83 8.40 -4.05
C LEU A 89 -9.50 9.16 -3.97
N PHE A 90 -8.43 8.61 -4.56
CA PHE A 90 -7.09 9.17 -4.41
C PHE A 90 -6.72 10.20 -5.47
N LEU A 91 -7.34 10.18 -6.64
CA LEU A 91 -7.07 11.15 -7.72
C LEU A 91 -8.14 12.25 -7.83
N SER A 92 -9.17 12.24 -6.98
CA SER A 92 -10.15 13.32 -6.96
C SER A 92 -9.58 14.59 -6.32
N PRO A 93 -9.99 15.78 -6.80
CA PRO A 93 -9.65 17.03 -6.15
C PRO A 93 -10.06 17.04 -4.67
N PRO A 94 -9.33 17.74 -3.80
CA PRO A 94 -9.66 17.81 -2.39
C PRO A 94 -11.03 18.45 -2.19
N LEU A 95 -11.99 17.68 -1.70
CA LEU A 95 -13.28 18.20 -1.26
C LEU A 95 -13.06 18.97 0.05
N HIS A 96 -13.23 20.27 0.05
CA HIS A 96 -12.99 21.12 1.22
C HIS A 96 -13.93 20.75 2.38
N GLY A 97 -13.38 20.59 3.58
CA GLY A 97 -14.13 20.81 4.82
C GLY A 97 -14.46 19.65 5.75
N SER A 98 -13.84 18.47 5.69
CA SER A 98 -14.07 17.50 6.77
C SER A 98 -12.83 16.74 7.23
N HIS A 99 -12.54 16.77 8.53
CA HIS A 99 -11.50 15.96 9.19
C HIS A 99 -11.71 14.44 8.99
N MET A 100 -12.92 14.00 8.66
CA MET A 100 -13.24 12.61 8.35
C MET A 100 -12.60 12.10 7.04
N ARG A 101 -12.19 12.99 6.14
CA ARG A 101 -11.59 12.60 4.84
C ARG A 101 -10.36 11.72 4.96
N GLN A 102 -9.52 11.99 5.94
CA GLN A 102 -8.29 11.22 6.18
C GLN A 102 -8.59 9.78 6.62
N ALA A 103 -9.76 9.53 7.20
CA ALA A 103 -10.18 8.21 7.64
C ALA A 103 -10.79 7.35 6.50
N PHE A 104 -11.37 7.95 5.46
CA PHE A 104 -11.99 7.21 4.36
C PHE A 104 -11.07 6.19 3.67
N PRO A 105 -9.78 6.49 3.39
CA PRO A 105 -8.88 5.50 2.82
C PRO A 105 -8.74 4.23 3.65
N PHE A 106 -8.83 4.35 4.98
CA PHE A 106 -8.72 3.20 5.89
C PHE A 106 -9.97 2.31 5.87
N LEU A 107 -11.13 2.83 5.43
CA LEU A 107 -12.33 2.01 5.21
C LEU A 107 -12.14 1.01 4.05
N LEU A 108 -11.23 1.28 3.12
CA LEU A 108 -10.85 0.35 2.05
C LEU A 108 -10.23 -0.94 2.61
N VAL A 109 -9.69 -0.92 3.83
CA VAL A 109 -9.11 -2.11 4.48
C VAL A 109 -10.14 -3.24 4.56
N VAL A 110 -11.39 -2.94 4.87
CA VAL A 110 -12.45 -3.95 5.02
C VAL A 110 -12.73 -4.70 3.70
N PRO A 111 -13.12 -4.03 2.61
CA PRO A 111 -13.37 -4.73 1.34
C PRO A 111 -12.11 -5.33 0.72
N LEU A 112 -10.94 -4.72 0.92
CA LEU A 112 -9.67 -5.29 0.45
C LEU A 112 -9.31 -6.57 1.22
N SER A 113 -9.56 -6.61 2.52
CA SER A 113 -9.40 -7.84 3.33
C SER A 113 -10.33 -8.94 2.84
N TRP A 114 -11.56 -8.60 2.50
CA TRP A 114 -12.52 -9.56 1.95
C TRP A 114 -12.05 -10.12 0.60
N VAL A 115 -11.51 -9.26 -0.29
CA VAL A 115 -10.91 -9.70 -1.57
C VAL A 115 -9.72 -10.62 -1.32
N ALA A 116 -8.83 -10.28 -0.37
CA ALA A 116 -7.68 -11.10 -0.03
C ALA A 116 -8.05 -12.50 0.46
N LEU A 117 -9.21 -12.64 1.14
CA LEU A 117 -9.72 -13.93 1.62
C LEU A 117 -10.36 -14.80 0.52
N ARG A 118 -10.86 -14.18 -0.55
CA ARG A 118 -11.71 -14.85 -1.55
C ARG A 118 -11.03 -15.02 -2.90
N MET A 119 -10.02 -14.23 -3.18
CA MET A 119 -9.29 -14.26 -4.45
C MET A 119 -7.88 -14.83 -4.26
N SER A 120 -7.24 -15.22 -5.37
CA SER A 120 -5.84 -15.66 -5.33
C SER A 120 -4.94 -14.50 -4.88
N LEU A 121 -3.81 -14.85 -4.28
CA LEU A 121 -2.81 -13.89 -3.79
C LEU A 121 -2.37 -12.91 -4.88
N ARG A 122 -2.23 -13.38 -6.12
CA ARG A 122 -1.88 -12.56 -7.29
C ARG A 122 -2.83 -11.38 -7.45
N TRP A 123 -4.14 -11.61 -7.47
CA TRP A 123 -5.14 -10.56 -7.62
C TRP A 123 -5.27 -9.66 -6.40
N ALA A 124 -5.11 -10.22 -5.20
CA ALA A 124 -5.12 -9.46 -3.95
C ALA A 124 -3.94 -8.47 -3.89
N TYR A 125 -2.70 -8.94 -4.14
CA TYR A 125 -1.52 -8.08 -4.16
C TYR A 125 -1.55 -7.05 -5.29
N THR A 126 -2.12 -7.40 -6.44
CA THR A 126 -2.30 -6.45 -7.55
C THR A 126 -3.23 -5.30 -7.14
N LEU A 127 -4.33 -5.61 -6.46
CA LEU A 127 -5.26 -4.58 -5.98
C LEU A 127 -4.64 -3.70 -4.90
N VAL A 128 -3.93 -4.28 -3.92
CA VAL A 128 -3.20 -3.52 -2.89
C VAL A 128 -2.14 -2.62 -3.52
N SER A 129 -1.39 -3.13 -4.50
CA SER A 129 -0.39 -2.34 -5.24
C SER A 129 -1.04 -1.18 -5.99
N LEU A 130 -2.18 -1.40 -6.63
CA LEU A 130 -2.93 -0.35 -7.32
C LEU A 130 -3.39 0.74 -6.34
N VAL A 131 -3.95 0.35 -5.19
CA VAL A 131 -4.35 1.30 -4.13
C VAL A 131 -3.16 2.12 -3.65
N ALA A 132 -2.04 1.47 -3.39
CA ALA A 132 -0.83 2.14 -2.91
C ALA A 132 -0.26 3.12 -3.94
N VAL A 133 -0.16 2.70 -5.20
CA VAL A 133 0.36 3.55 -6.29
C VAL A 133 -0.57 4.74 -6.55
N THR A 134 -1.90 4.53 -6.57
CA THR A 134 -2.85 5.63 -6.75
C THR A 134 -2.86 6.61 -5.57
N ALA A 135 -2.73 6.10 -4.33
CA ALA A 135 -2.61 6.93 -3.14
C ALA A 135 -1.33 7.79 -3.17
N ALA A 136 -0.19 7.19 -3.50
CA ALA A 136 1.07 7.90 -3.63
C ALA A 136 1.03 8.93 -4.76
N ALA A 137 0.54 8.56 -5.95
CA ALA A 137 0.44 9.44 -7.10
C ALA A 137 -0.48 10.64 -6.82
N GLY A 138 -1.64 10.42 -6.21
CA GLY A 138 -2.57 11.49 -5.82
C GLY A 138 -1.94 12.44 -4.80
N THR A 139 -1.25 11.89 -3.80
CA THR A 139 -0.56 12.70 -2.79
C THR A 139 0.56 13.54 -3.39
N VAL A 140 1.37 12.99 -4.30
CA VAL A 140 2.43 13.72 -4.99
C VAL A 140 1.85 14.79 -5.93
N ALA A 141 0.74 14.48 -6.61
CA ALA A 141 0.05 15.41 -7.49
C ALA A 141 -0.71 16.53 -6.74
N GLY A 142 -0.71 16.53 -5.41
CA GLY A 142 -1.40 17.53 -4.61
C GLY A 142 -2.92 17.33 -4.57
N VAL A 143 -3.40 16.11 -4.83
CA VAL A 143 -4.82 15.76 -4.82
C VAL A 143 -5.08 14.60 -3.83
N GLY A 144 -6.35 14.28 -3.61
CA GLY A 144 -6.74 13.14 -2.78
C GLY A 144 -6.88 13.46 -1.29
N PRO A 145 -7.20 12.45 -0.48
CA PRO A 145 -7.61 12.61 0.91
C PRO A 145 -6.47 12.98 1.88
N PHE A 146 -5.23 12.73 1.51
CA PHE A 146 -4.06 13.00 2.36
C PHE A 146 -3.47 14.41 2.17
N GLN A 147 -4.03 15.20 1.26
CA GLN A 147 -3.66 16.59 1.07
C GLN A 147 -4.39 17.49 2.08
N ASP A 148 -3.87 17.52 3.30
CA ASP A 148 -4.36 18.38 4.37
C ASP A 148 -3.19 19.20 4.92
N PRO A 149 -3.32 20.54 5.00
CA PRO A 149 -2.27 21.42 5.55
C PRO A 149 -1.90 21.11 7.00
N SER A 150 -2.78 20.42 7.74
CA SER A 150 -2.52 20.00 9.12
C SER A 150 -1.59 18.77 9.22
N LEU A 151 -1.38 18.04 8.11
CA LEU A 151 -0.49 16.89 8.08
C LEU A 151 0.96 17.34 7.86
N ALA A 152 1.82 17.03 8.81
CA ALA A 152 3.24 17.32 8.72
C ALA A 152 3.91 16.59 7.53
N ASN A 153 3.45 15.39 7.20
CA ASN A 153 3.95 14.62 6.07
C ASN A 153 2.84 13.72 5.46
N PRO A 154 2.21 14.14 4.37
CA PRO A 154 1.16 13.37 3.69
C PRO A 154 1.60 11.97 3.24
N LEU A 155 2.85 11.78 2.82
CA LEU A 155 3.37 10.48 2.38
C LEU A 155 3.49 9.47 3.51
N GLN A 156 3.64 9.91 4.76
CA GLN A 156 3.61 9.00 5.92
C GLN A 156 2.23 8.35 6.08
N MET A 157 1.15 9.06 5.79
CA MET A 157 -0.21 8.50 5.82
C MET A 157 -0.41 7.44 4.74
N VAL A 158 0.14 7.67 3.54
CA VAL A 158 0.16 6.65 2.47
C VAL A 158 0.92 5.41 2.93
N GLY A 159 2.12 5.59 3.46
CA GLY A 159 2.93 4.48 3.99
C GLY A 159 2.20 3.70 5.08
N LEU A 160 1.57 4.39 6.03
CA LEU A 160 0.80 3.77 7.10
C LEU A 160 -0.38 2.96 6.55
N LEU A 161 -1.15 3.52 5.62
CA LEU A 161 -2.26 2.82 4.97
C LEU A 161 -1.78 1.52 4.34
N VAL A 162 -0.67 1.57 3.60
CA VAL A 162 -0.13 0.40 2.90
C VAL A 162 0.40 -0.65 3.88
N VAL A 163 1.07 -0.23 4.95
CA VAL A 163 1.51 -1.16 6.01
C VAL A 163 0.32 -1.86 6.65
N VAL A 164 -0.75 -1.14 6.97
CA VAL A 164 -1.98 -1.73 7.53
C VAL A 164 -2.58 -2.74 6.55
N LEU A 165 -2.69 -2.41 5.26
CA LEU A 165 -3.20 -3.31 4.23
C LEU A 165 -2.34 -4.57 4.09
N ALA A 166 -1.01 -4.43 4.10
CA ALA A 166 -0.09 -5.55 4.01
C ALA A 166 -0.15 -6.47 5.24
N LEU A 167 -0.23 -5.89 6.45
CA LEU A 167 -0.35 -6.65 7.70
C LEU A 167 -1.67 -7.43 7.76
N VAL A 168 -2.76 -6.81 7.34
CA VAL A 168 -4.07 -7.49 7.26
C VAL A 168 -3.99 -8.65 6.27
N GLY A 169 -3.46 -8.44 5.09
CA GLY A 169 -3.25 -9.50 4.08
C GLY A 169 -2.40 -10.65 4.64
N TYR A 170 -1.30 -10.35 5.30
CA TYR A 170 -0.40 -11.34 5.88
C TYR A 170 -1.06 -12.12 7.03
N ALA A 171 -1.83 -11.45 7.90
CA ALA A 171 -2.55 -12.11 9.00
C ALA A 171 -3.57 -13.15 8.50
N PHE A 172 -4.15 -12.93 7.31
CA PHE A 172 -5.07 -13.90 6.71
C PHE A 172 -4.36 -15.10 6.10
N ILE A 173 -3.19 -14.91 5.49
CA ILE A 173 -2.35 -16.00 4.99
C ILE A 173 -1.97 -16.96 6.13
N LEU A 174 -1.61 -16.44 7.30
CA LEU A 174 -1.25 -17.24 8.47
C LEU A 174 -2.42 -18.00 9.12
N LYS A 175 -3.66 -17.59 8.86
CA LYS A 175 -4.86 -18.22 9.44
C LYS A 175 -5.49 -19.30 8.57
N THR A 176 -5.10 -19.42 7.31
CA THR A 176 -5.52 -20.56 6.49
C THR A 176 -4.75 -21.79 6.97
N PRO A 177 -5.40 -22.75 7.68
CA PRO A 177 -4.71 -23.99 8.04
C PRO A 177 -4.33 -24.72 6.75
N LEU A 178 -3.12 -25.22 6.75
CA LEU A 178 -2.57 -26.15 5.75
C LEU A 178 -3.49 -27.35 5.54
#